data_750208b1738750693872fdb02d48e523
#
_entry.id   750208b1738750693872fdb02d48e523
#
_cell.length_a   1.000
_cell.length_b   1.000
_cell.length_c   1.000
_cell.angle_alpha   90.00
_cell.angle_beta   90.00
_cell.angle_gamma   90.00
#
_symmetry.space_group_name_H-M   'P 1'
#
loop_
_entity.id
_entity.type
_entity.pdbx_description
1 polymer ?
#
loop_
_entity_poly.entity_id
_entity_poly.type
_entity_poly.pdbx_seq_one_letter_code
_entity_poly.pdbx_strand_id
1 'polypeptide(L)'
;NAWAGDCCYVLGFESESGLVRSNIAAHLILGAMIAAKWFGSAETAARLEPFRGGVSIFGTLALFVSQLMTSSLEHVEWEGRVAAARNSGSGNVAVRYAARQVAMLASLAAGIFFSSRLDLEALGNTSRTFGVVYLWTKFSEFCSVTSIPVAINVLLTSVGLWKASHWFHRKAAQNPGFVRKWFADGFTKSA
;
A
#
# COMPACT_ATOMS: atom_id res chain seq x y z
N ASN A 1 -18.82 -1.01 8.30
CA ASN A 1 -18.06 -1.48 9.49
C ASN A 1 -17.90 -3.01 9.51
N ALA A 2 -18.90 -3.81 9.10
CA ALA A 2 -18.80 -5.27 9.01
C ALA A 2 -17.69 -5.70 8.03
N TRP A 3 -17.62 -5.08 6.86
CA TRP A 3 -16.64 -5.41 5.82
C TRP A 3 -15.17 -5.25 6.28
N ALA A 4 -14.87 -4.19 7.02
CA ALA A 4 -13.53 -3.99 7.58
C ALA A 4 -13.19 -5.05 8.65
N GLY A 5 -14.17 -5.43 9.46
CA GLY A 5 -14.03 -6.53 10.43
C GLY A 5 -13.75 -7.87 9.76
N ASP A 6 -14.49 -8.19 8.70
CA ASP A 6 -14.34 -9.44 7.96
C ASP A 6 -12.98 -9.53 7.25
N CYS A 7 -12.51 -8.44 6.64
CA CYS A 7 -11.16 -8.38 6.07
C CYS A 7 -10.07 -8.54 7.14
N CYS A 8 -10.23 -7.93 8.32
CA CYS A 8 -9.29 -8.09 9.43
C CYS A 8 -9.23 -9.54 9.91
N TYR A 9 -10.38 -10.21 10.02
CA TYR A 9 -10.47 -11.61 10.42
C TYR A 9 -9.75 -12.54 9.43
N VAL A 10 -10.04 -12.38 8.14
CA VAL A 10 -9.41 -13.20 7.07
C VAL A 10 -7.90 -13.01 7.00
N LEU A 11 -7.39 -11.81 7.32
CA LEU A 11 -5.96 -11.53 7.33
C LEU A 11 -5.29 -11.80 8.71
N GLY A 12 -6.02 -12.35 9.68
CA GLY A 12 -5.51 -12.60 11.03
C GLY A 12 -5.30 -11.33 11.88
N PHE A 13 -5.94 -10.23 11.50
CA PHE A 13 -5.87 -8.96 12.22
C PHE A 13 -7.01 -8.83 13.24
N GLU A 14 -7.16 -9.81 14.12
CA GLU A 14 -8.25 -9.88 15.10
C GLU A 14 -8.27 -8.71 16.09
N SER A 15 -7.18 -7.96 16.19
CA SER A 15 -7.06 -6.83 17.09
C SER A 15 -6.16 -5.74 16.53
N GLU A 16 -6.31 -4.51 17.05
CA GLU A 16 -5.41 -3.39 16.74
C GLU A 16 -3.93 -3.78 16.95
N SER A 17 -3.64 -4.52 18.01
CA SER A 17 -2.30 -5.01 18.28
C SER A 17 -1.81 -5.99 17.22
N GLY A 18 -2.69 -6.80 16.64
CA GLY A 18 -2.39 -7.69 15.52
C GLY A 18 -2.00 -6.92 14.25
N LEU A 19 -2.78 -5.89 13.91
CA LEU A 19 -2.51 -5.03 12.75
C LEU A 19 -1.15 -4.31 12.87
N VAL A 20 -0.86 -3.73 14.03
CA VAL A 20 0.42 -3.05 14.32
C VAL A 20 1.58 -4.04 14.25
N ARG A 21 1.44 -5.23 14.86
CA ARG A 21 2.48 -6.28 14.83
C ARG A 21 2.74 -6.77 13.41
N SER A 22 1.69 -6.99 12.60
CA SER A 22 1.83 -7.39 11.21
C SER A 22 2.52 -6.31 10.39
N ASN A 23 2.20 -5.04 10.62
CA ASN A 23 2.86 -3.92 9.98
C ASN A 23 4.36 -3.88 10.32
N ILE A 24 4.71 -3.99 11.60
CA ILE A 24 6.10 -4.05 12.06
C ILE A 24 6.82 -5.27 11.46
N ALA A 25 6.21 -6.45 11.50
CA ALA A 25 6.80 -7.67 10.93
C ALA A 25 7.05 -7.53 9.43
N ALA A 26 6.09 -6.98 8.68
CA ALA A 26 6.24 -6.73 7.24
C ALA A 26 7.39 -5.75 6.94
N HIS A 27 7.52 -4.66 7.72
CA HIS A 27 8.64 -3.73 7.58
C HIS A 27 9.98 -4.41 7.89
N LEU A 28 10.06 -5.22 8.94
CA LEU A 28 11.29 -5.92 9.32
C LEU A 28 11.69 -6.94 8.25
N ILE A 29 10.76 -7.72 7.74
CA ILE A 29 11.04 -8.74 6.70
C ILE A 29 11.48 -8.07 5.40
N LEU A 30 10.74 -7.06 4.94
CA LEU A 30 11.10 -6.32 3.73
C LEU A 30 12.40 -5.54 3.91
N GLY A 31 12.58 -4.90 5.05
CA GLY A 31 13.79 -4.17 5.41
C GLY A 31 15.02 -5.09 5.46
N ALA A 32 14.89 -6.27 6.05
CA ALA A 32 15.96 -7.27 6.08
C ALA A 32 16.33 -7.75 4.67
N MET A 33 15.34 -8.00 3.81
CA MET A 33 15.58 -8.39 2.42
C MET A 33 16.27 -7.28 1.63
N ILE A 34 15.82 -6.03 1.78
CA ILE A 34 16.43 -4.86 1.14
C ILE A 34 17.87 -4.68 1.64
N ALA A 35 18.10 -4.75 2.96
CA ALA A 35 19.42 -4.63 3.56
C ALA A 35 20.37 -5.75 3.11
N ALA A 36 19.90 -6.97 3.05
CA ALA A 36 20.67 -8.10 2.56
C ALA A 36 21.07 -7.94 1.08
N LYS A 37 20.20 -7.38 0.25
CA LYS A 37 20.54 -7.08 -1.14
C LYS A 37 21.45 -5.87 -1.31
N TRP A 38 21.33 -4.88 -0.45
CA TRP A 38 22.12 -3.65 -0.55
C TRP A 38 23.51 -3.77 0.06
N PHE A 39 23.63 -4.44 1.22
CA PHE A 39 24.85 -4.53 2.01
C PHE A 39 25.40 -5.95 2.11
N GLY A 40 24.62 -6.97 1.73
CA GLY A 40 24.98 -8.36 1.88
C GLY A 40 26.04 -8.81 0.88
N SER A 41 26.76 -9.91 1.25
CA SER A 41 27.65 -10.60 0.33
C SER A 41 26.85 -11.31 -0.77
N ALA A 42 27.49 -11.63 -1.90
CA ALA A 42 26.88 -12.39 -2.98
C ALA A 42 26.32 -13.75 -2.48
N GLU A 43 26.98 -14.37 -1.51
CA GLU A 43 26.52 -15.61 -0.88
C GLU A 43 25.21 -15.42 -0.10
N THR A 44 25.09 -14.32 0.68
CA THR A 44 23.86 -14.00 1.41
C THR A 44 22.70 -13.72 0.45
N ALA A 45 22.97 -12.98 -0.62
CA ALA A 45 21.97 -12.71 -1.65
C ALA A 45 21.50 -14.00 -2.35
N ALA A 46 22.40 -14.92 -2.67
CA ALA A 46 22.07 -16.21 -3.27
C ALA A 46 21.22 -17.10 -2.35
N ARG A 47 21.50 -17.11 -1.04
CA ARG A 47 20.69 -17.87 -0.06
C ARG A 47 19.26 -17.33 0.08
N LEU A 48 19.05 -16.04 -0.14
CA LEU A 48 17.73 -15.40 -0.05
C LEU A 48 16.94 -15.43 -1.36
N GLU A 49 17.59 -15.74 -2.47
CA GLU A 49 16.96 -15.75 -3.80
C GLU A 49 15.70 -16.63 -3.89
N PRO A 50 15.63 -17.85 -3.31
CA PRO A 50 14.41 -18.67 -3.34
C PRO A 50 13.21 -18.02 -2.66
N PHE A 51 13.44 -17.16 -1.66
CA PHE A 51 12.39 -16.48 -0.89
C PHE A 51 12.01 -15.12 -1.47
N ARG A 52 12.78 -14.61 -2.42
CA ARG A 52 12.64 -13.28 -3.02
C ARG A 52 11.22 -12.99 -3.53
N GLY A 53 10.68 -13.92 -4.33
CA GLY A 53 9.35 -13.75 -4.91
C GLY A 53 8.25 -13.68 -3.84
N GLY A 54 8.26 -14.63 -2.92
CA GLY A 54 7.27 -14.70 -1.84
C GLY A 54 7.33 -13.49 -0.92
N VAL A 55 8.51 -13.13 -0.44
CA VAL A 55 8.69 -11.98 0.46
C VAL A 55 8.33 -10.66 -0.26
N SER A 56 8.70 -10.51 -1.52
CA SER A 56 8.39 -9.30 -2.29
C SER A 56 6.89 -9.12 -2.51
N ILE A 57 6.15 -10.19 -2.76
CA ILE A 57 4.72 -10.12 -3.02
C ILE A 57 3.95 -10.03 -1.68
N PHE A 58 4.08 -11.04 -0.83
CA PHE A 58 3.27 -11.13 0.39
C PHE A 58 3.67 -10.09 1.44
N GLY A 59 4.97 -9.85 1.61
CA GLY A 59 5.47 -8.82 2.53
C GLY A 59 5.02 -7.42 2.12
N THR A 60 5.09 -7.10 0.83
CA THR A 60 4.65 -5.80 0.31
C THR A 60 3.14 -5.64 0.40
N LEU A 61 2.39 -6.70 0.09
CA LEU A 61 0.93 -6.69 0.22
C LEU A 61 0.52 -6.46 1.67
N ALA A 62 1.07 -7.24 2.62
CA ALA A 62 0.79 -7.08 4.05
C ALA A 62 1.15 -5.68 4.56
N LEU A 63 2.29 -5.14 4.13
CA LEU A 63 2.73 -3.80 4.46
C LEU A 63 1.71 -2.75 4.01
N PHE A 64 1.37 -2.72 2.73
CA PHE A 64 0.52 -1.67 2.19
C PHE A 64 -0.94 -1.80 2.59
N VAL A 65 -1.48 -3.03 2.74
CA VAL A 65 -2.82 -3.23 3.27
C VAL A 65 -2.91 -2.71 4.71
N SER A 66 -1.96 -3.09 5.57
CA SER A 66 -1.96 -2.64 6.97
C SER A 66 -1.78 -1.12 7.09
N GLN A 67 -0.90 -0.53 6.27
CA GLN A 67 -0.73 0.93 6.24
C GLN A 67 -1.95 1.66 5.69
N LEU A 68 -2.59 1.13 4.65
CA LEU A 68 -3.81 1.71 4.09
C LEU A 68 -4.93 1.74 5.14
N MET A 69 -5.12 0.64 5.87
CA MET A 69 -6.11 0.55 6.95
C MET A 69 -5.80 1.53 8.08
N THR A 70 -4.56 1.55 8.57
CA THR A 70 -4.15 2.43 9.67
C THR A 70 -4.09 3.91 9.28
N SER A 71 -3.98 4.24 8.00
CA SER A 71 -4.00 5.62 7.49
C SER A 71 -5.41 6.15 7.22
N SER A 72 -6.48 5.34 7.39
CA SER A 72 -7.85 5.80 7.23
C SER A 72 -8.26 6.75 8.34
N LEU A 73 -9.06 7.76 8.01
CA LEU A 73 -9.58 8.72 8.98
C LEU A 73 -10.42 8.03 10.05
N GLU A 74 -11.27 7.10 9.64
CA GLU A 74 -12.15 6.34 10.53
C GLU A 74 -11.35 5.54 11.58
N HIS A 75 -10.24 4.92 11.18
CA HIS A 75 -9.37 4.18 12.08
C HIS A 75 -8.69 5.11 13.10
N VAL A 76 -8.18 6.25 12.66
CA VAL A 76 -7.51 7.24 13.54
C VAL A 76 -8.49 7.85 14.54
N GLU A 77 -9.73 8.12 14.12
CA GLU A 77 -10.80 8.59 15.02
C GLU A 77 -11.21 7.52 16.02
N TRP A 78 -11.32 6.27 15.58
CA TRP A 78 -11.63 5.14 16.46
C TRP A 78 -10.55 4.97 17.53
N GLU A 79 -9.26 5.00 17.18
CA GLU A 79 -8.16 4.98 18.15
C GLU A 79 -8.24 6.15 19.14
N GLY A 80 -8.57 7.34 18.64
CA GLY A 80 -8.76 8.52 19.49
C GLY A 80 -9.87 8.29 20.54
N ARG A 81 -10.98 7.69 20.12
CA ARG A 81 -12.09 7.34 21.04
C ARG A 81 -11.67 6.28 22.08
N VAL A 82 -10.97 5.24 21.65
CA VAL A 82 -10.46 4.18 22.55
C VAL A 82 -9.44 4.74 23.54
N ALA A 83 -8.52 5.60 23.11
CA ALA A 83 -7.55 6.23 23.99
C ALA A 83 -8.21 7.15 25.03
N ALA A 84 -9.23 7.92 24.62
CA ALA A 84 -10.01 8.76 25.52
C ALA A 84 -10.77 7.92 26.58
N ALA A 85 -11.37 6.80 26.17
CA ALA A 85 -12.07 5.89 27.08
C ALA A 85 -11.13 5.22 28.10
N ARG A 86 -9.85 5.07 27.78
CA ARG A 86 -8.82 4.51 28.68
C ARG A 86 -8.11 5.56 29.54
N ASN A 87 -8.55 6.83 29.53
CA ASN A 87 -7.89 7.94 30.21
C ASN A 87 -6.39 8.08 29.86
N SER A 88 -5.94 7.44 28.82
CA SER A 88 -4.61 7.64 28.25
C SER A 88 -4.70 8.84 27.34
N GLY A 89 -4.00 9.93 27.69
CA GLY A 89 -4.08 11.21 27.01
C GLY A 89 -4.21 11.09 25.49
N SER A 90 -5.36 11.52 24.99
CA SER A 90 -5.66 11.53 23.56
C SER A 90 -4.76 12.56 22.88
N GLY A 91 -3.64 12.11 22.31
CA GLY A 91 -2.82 12.96 21.45
C GLY A 91 -3.67 13.51 20.29
N ASN A 92 -3.23 14.64 19.71
CA ASN A 92 -3.97 15.31 18.63
C ASN A 92 -4.22 14.35 17.46
N VAL A 93 -5.49 14.06 17.19
CA VAL A 93 -5.94 13.15 16.13
C VAL A 93 -5.41 13.61 14.76
N ALA A 94 -5.40 14.93 14.51
CA ALA A 94 -4.89 15.48 13.25
C ALA A 94 -3.40 15.20 13.05
N VAL A 95 -2.59 15.31 14.12
CA VAL A 95 -1.15 15.00 14.05
C VAL A 95 -0.92 13.52 13.77
N ARG A 96 -1.66 12.63 14.44
CA ARG A 96 -1.57 11.18 14.18
C ARG A 96 -1.99 10.84 12.75
N TYR A 97 -3.08 11.43 12.29
CA TYR A 97 -3.54 11.25 10.92
C TYR A 97 -2.45 11.69 9.92
N ALA A 98 -1.93 12.92 10.08
CA ALA A 98 -0.87 13.43 9.22
C ALA A 98 0.39 12.55 9.23
N ALA A 99 0.83 12.08 10.40
CA ALA A 99 1.99 11.20 10.53
C ALA A 99 1.80 9.89 9.75
N ARG A 100 0.60 9.30 9.78
CA ARG A 100 0.30 8.07 9.03
C ARG A 100 0.21 8.30 7.53
N GLN A 101 -0.30 9.46 7.08
CA GLN A 101 -0.24 9.82 5.67
C GLN A 101 1.21 9.93 5.19
N VAL A 102 2.06 10.61 5.95
CA VAL A 102 3.49 10.73 5.63
C VAL A 102 4.15 9.35 5.60
N ALA A 103 3.87 8.48 6.58
CA ALA A 103 4.42 7.12 6.60
C ALA A 103 4.00 6.31 5.38
N MET A 104 2.72 6.37 4.98
CA MET A 104 2.22 5.68 3.79
C MET A 104 2.90 6.19 2.52
N LEU A 105 2.96 7.51 2.33
CA LEU A 105 3.61 8.11 1.16
C LEU A 105 5.12 7.79 1.12
N ALA A 106 5.81 7.85 2.26
CA ALA A 106 7.21 7.49 2.37
C ALA A 106 7.45 6.02 2.01
N SER A 107 6.59 5.10 2.47
CA SER A 107 6.69 3.68 2.14
C SER A 107 6.44 3.40 0.65
N LEU A 108 5.46 4.09 0.04
CA LEU A 108 5.21 4.00 -1.40
C LEU A 108 6.42 4.50 -2.21
N ALA A 109 6.96 5.66 -1.84
CA ALA A 109 8.13 6.23 -2.49
C ALA A 109 9.37 5.34 -2.33
N ALA A 110 9.60 4.81 -1.12
CA ALA A 110 10.68 3.87 -0.84
C ALA A 110 10.51 2.58 -1.66
N GLY A 111 9.30 2.03 -1.74
CA GLY A 111 9.01 0.85 -2.55
C GLY A 111 9.34 1.05 -4.03
N ILE A 112 8.97 2.19 -4.60
CA ILE A 112 9.31 2.54 -6.00
C ILE A 112 10.83 2.74 -6.15
N PHE A 113 11.47 3.45 -5.23
CA PHE A 113 12.91 3.70 -5.27
C PHE A 113 13.73 2.42 -5.19
N PHE A 114 13.47 1.58 -4.17
CA PHE A 114 14.19 0.33 -3.99
C PHE A 114 13.91 -0.69 -5.09
N SER A 115 12.69 -0.69 -5.65
CA SER A 115 12.37 -1.55 -6.78
C SER A 115 13.27 -1.30 -7.98
N SER A 116 13.51 -0.03 -8.28
CA SER A 116 14.35 0.37 -9.42
C SER A 116 15.85 0.15 -9.18
N ARG A 117 16.29 0.19 -7.91
CA ARG A 117 17.70 0.02 -7.55
C ARG A 117 18.11 -1.43 -7.31
N LEU A 118 17.20 -2.26 -6.83
CA LEU A 118 17.47 -3.64 -6.43
C LEU A 118 16.84 -4.68 -7.36
N ASP A 119 16.28 -4.24 -8.48
CA ASP A 119 15.62 -5.10 -9.46
C ASP A 119 14.48 -5.94 -8.82
N LEU A 120 13.70 -5.30 -7.92
CA LEU A 120 12.57 -5.89 -7.22
C LEU A 120 11.25 -5.45 -7.88
N GLU A 121 10.97 -5.95 -9.08
CA GLU A 121 9.83 -5.52 -9.89
C GLU A 121 8.48 -5.69 -9.19
N ALA A 122 8.30 -6.79 -8.44
CA ALA A 122 7.08 -7.04 -7.68
C ALA A 122 6.83 -5.94 -6.64
N LEU A 123 7.87 -5.48 -5.93
CA LEU A 123 7.78 -4.37 -4.98
C LEU A 123 7.33 -3.08 -5.68
N GLY A 124 7.91 -2.78 -6.84
CA GLY A 124 7.57 -1.58 -7.61
C GLY A 124 6.14 -1.58 -8.13
N ASN A 125 5.71 -2.71 -8.69
CA ASN A 125 4.35 -2.85 -9.23
C ASN A 125 3.31 -2.78 -8.12
N THR A 126 3.55 -3.46 -6.99
CA THR A 126 2.67 -3.38 -5.81
C THR A 126 2.63 -1.96 -5.26
N SER A 127 3.77 -1.27 -5.14
CA SER A 127 3.81 0.11 -4.67
C SER A 127 3.00 1.06 -5.56
N ARG A 128 3.10 0.93 -6.88
CA ARG A 128 2.31 1.74 -7.83
C ARG A 128 0.82 1.45 -7.72
N THR A 129 0.45 0.17 -7.63
CA THR A 129 -0.95 -0.25 -7.46
C THR A 129 -1.53 0.31 -6.17
N PHE A 130 -0.81 0.16 -5.06
CA PHE A 130 -1.27 0.72 -3.79
C PHE A 130 -1.24 2.26 -3.76
N GLY A 131 -0.38 2.91 -4.52
CA GLY A 131 -0.43 4.34 -4.74
C GLY A 131 -1.76 4.79 -5.35
N VAL A 132 -2.24 4.08 -6.36
CA VAL A 132 -3.56 4.35 -6.97
C VAL A 132 -4.68 4.07 -5.98
N VAL A 133 -4.66 2.94 -5.28
CA VAL A 133 -5.66 2.58 -4.26
C VAL A 133 -5.68 3.61 -3.13
N TYR A 134 -4.51 4.07 -2.68
CA TYR A 134 -4.39 5.11 -1.66
C TYR A 134 -5.03 6.44 -2.11
N LEU A 135 -4.71 6.90 -3.31
CA LEU A 135 -5.32 8.13 -3.86
C LEU A 135 -6.85 8.00 -3.95
N TRP A 136 -7.32 6.83 -4.37
CA TRP A 136 -8.74 6.53 -4.40
C TRP A 136 -9.39 6.57 -3.01
N THR A 137 -8.79 5.93 -2.01
CA THR A 137 -9.33 5.94 -0.65
C THR A 137 -9.35 7.36 -0.07
N LYS A 138 -8.31 8.17 -0.33
CA LYS A 138 -8.27 9.58 0.10
C LYS A 138 -9.30 10.44 -0.60
N PHE A 139 -9.52 10.21 -1.88
CA PHE A 139 -10.60 10.86 -2.60
C PHE A 139 -11.99 10.51 -2.01
N SER A 140 -12.22 9.24 -1.69
CA SER A 140 -13.46 8.78 -1.05
C SER A 140 -13.65 9.37 0.35
N GLU A 141 -12.59 9.43 1.16
CA GLU A 141 -12.61 10.10 2.47
C GLU A 141 -12.95 11.59 2.32
N PHE A 142 -12.32 12.28 1.38
CA PHE A 142 -12.61 13.69 1.09
C PHE A 142 -14.08 13.90 0.70
N CYS A 143 -14.63 13.06 -0.17
CA CYS A 143 -16.03 13.12 -0.56
C CYS A 143 -16.97 12.88 0.63
N SER A 144 -16.61 11.95 1.53
CA SER A 144 -17.38 11.67 2.75
C SER A 144 -17.38 12.88 3.70
N VAL A 145 -16.23 13.49 3.94
CA VAL A 145 -16.09 14.67 4.82
C VAL A 145 -16.81 15.89 4.26
N THR A 146 -16.79 16.08 2.94
CA THR A 146 -17.45 17.20 2.27
C THR A 146 -18.94 16.97 2.02
N SER A 147 -19.49 15.85 2.54
CA SER A 147 -20.90 15.47 2.35
C SER A 147 -21.34 15.40 0.88
N ILE A 148 -20.40 15.09 -0.02
CA ILE A 148 -20.72 14.87 -1.43
C ILE A 148 -21.57 13.59 -1.52
N PRO A 149 -22.75 13.64 -2.14
CA PRO A 149 -23.61 12.47 -2.30
C PRO A 149 -22.84 11.30 -2.93
N VAL A 150 -23.05 10.09 -2.43
CA VAL A 150 -22.42 8.86 -2.93
C VAL A 150 -22.58 8.73 -4.45
N ALA A 151 -23.74 9.12 -4.99
CA ALA A 151 -23.97 9.10 -6.43
C ALA A 151 -23.01 9.98 -7.22
N ILE A 152 -22.66 11.17 -6.70
CA ILE A 152 -21.70 12.09 -7.34
C ILE A 152 -20.28 11.49 -7.24
N ASN A 153 -19.94 10.91 -6.10
CA ASN A 153 -18.65 10.22 -5.94
C ASN A 153 -18.52 9.08 -6.96
N VAL A 154 -19.52 8.22 -7.07
CA VAL A 154 -19.55 7.12 -8.05
C VAL A 154 -19.45 7.65 -9.48
N LEU A 155 -20.14 8.74 -9.80
CA LEU A 155 -20.08 9.35 -11.12
C LEU A 155 -18.68 9.88 -11.45
N LEU A 156 -18.10 10.69 -10.55
CA LEU A 156 -16.76 11.26 -10.73
C LEU A 156 -15.72 10.17 -10.90
N THR A 157 -15.82 9.14 -10.08
CA THR A 157 -15.01 7.93 -10.13
C THR A 157 -15.11 7.22 -11.47
N SER A 158 -16.33 6.97 -11.93
CA SER A 158 -16.58 6.29 -13.22
C SER A 158 -16.01 7.09 -14.38
N VAL A 159 -16.20 8.41 -14.39
CA VAL A 159 -15.61 9.30 -15.41
C VAL A 159 -14.10 9.31 -15.33
N GLY A 160 -13.51 9.32 -14.13
CA GLY A 160 -12.07 9.24 -13.92
C GLY A 160 -11.46 7.94 -14.47
N LEU A 161 -12.08 6.81 -14.13
CA LEU A 161 -11.66 5.49 -14.63
C LEU A 161 -11.82 5.37 -16.14
N TRP A 162 -12.93 5.88 -16.69
CA TRP A 162 -13.13 5.90 -18.14
C TRP A 162 -12.06 6.72 -18.86
N LYS A 163 -11.76 7.93 -18.37
CA LYS A 163 -10.68 8.76 -18.94
C LYS A 163 -9.31 8.12 -18.80
N ALA A 164 -9.01 7.53 -17.65
CA ALA A 164 -7.75 6.83 -17.41
C ALA A 164 -7.60 5.61 -18.36
N SER A 165 -8.67 4.81 -18.50
CA SER A 165 -8.71 3.69 -19.45
C SER A 165 -8.49 4.16 -20.89
N HIS A 166 -9.19 5.21 -21.30
CA HIS A 166 -9.06 5.75 -22.65
C HIS A 166 -7.65 6.31 -22.92
N TRP A 167 -7.07 7.01 -21.95
CA TRP A 167 -5.68 7.47 -22.03
C TRP A 167 -4.72 6.29 -22.13
N PHE A 168 -4.92 5.26 -21.31
CA PHE A 168 -4.09 4.06 -21.32
C PHE A 168 -4.14 3.34 -22.67
N HIS A 169 -5.35 3.14 -23.23
CA HIS A 169 -5.52 2.54 -24.55
C HIS A 169 -4.83 3.35 -25.67
N ARG A 170 -4.95 4.67 -25.64
CA ARG A 170 -4.25 5.53 -26.59
C ARG A 170 -2.73 5.38 -26.49
N LYS A 171 -2.18 5.38 -25.26
CA LYS A 171 -0.75 5.20 -25.03
C LYS A 171 -0.26 3.82 -25.43
N ALA A 172 -1.04 2.79 -25.16
CA ALA A 172 -0.73 1.42 -25.57
C ALA A 172 -0.72 1.26 -27.09
N ALA A 173 -1.67 1.89 -27.78
CA ALA A 173 -1.72 1.89 -29.25
C ALA A 173 -0.54 2.65 -29.89
N GLN A 174 -0.14 3.78 -29.30
CA GLN A 174 0.99 4.59 -29.80
C GLN A 174 2.36 3.96 -29.51
N ASN A 175 2.48 3.21 -28.42
CA ASN A 175 3.73 2.59 -27.99
C ASN A 175 3.47 1.14 -27.56
N PRO A 176 3.63 0.16 -28.48
CA PRO A 176 3.44 -1.26 -28.15
C PRO A 176 4.29 -1.75 -26.97
N GLY A 177 5.45 -1.13 -26.73
CA GLY A 177 6.30 -1.38 -25.58
C GLY A 177 5.81 -0.76 -24.26
N PHE A 178 4.78 0.12 -24.30
CA PHE A 178 4.25 0.76 -23.09
C PHE A 178 3.57 -0.26 -22.16
N VAL A 179 2.73 -1.11 -22.71
CA VAL A 179 2.07 -2.19 -21.96
C VAL A 179 3.10 -3.17 -21.42
N ARG A 180 4.10 -3.51 -22.25
CA ARG A 180 5.18 -4.41 -21.84
C ARG A 180 6.01 -3.83 -20.69
N LYS A 181 6.36 -2.55 -20.72
CA LYS A 181 7.04 -1.87 -19.61
C LYS A 181 6.24 -1.84 -18.32
N TRP A 182 4.91 -1.78 -18.41
CA TRP A 182 4.04 -1.70 -17.22
C TRP A 182 3.69 -3.07 -16.64
N PHE A 183 3.53 -4.11 -17.46
CA PHE A 183 2.98 -5.40 -17.05
C PHE A 183 3.88 -6.61 -17.35
N ALA A 184 4.79 -6.55 -18.30
CA ALA A 184 5.49 -7.74 -18.77
C ALA A 184 6.96 -7.87 -18.33
N ASP A 185 7.61 -6.79 -17.91
CA ASP A 185 8.98 -6.92 -17.40
C ASP A 185 9.01 -7.65 -16.04
N GLY A 186 7.84 -7.84 -15.38
CA GLY A 186 7.69 -8.59 -14.16
C GLY A 186 7.50 -10.11 -14.32
N PHE A 187 7.07 -10.58 -15.49
CA PHE A 187 6.72 -11.99 -15.69
C PHE A 187 7.63 -12.77 -16.65
N THR A 188 8.43 -12.10 -17.44
CA THR A 188 9.18 -12.74 -18.55
C THR A 188 10.68 -12.90 -18.33
N LYS A 189 11.24 -12.41 -17.23
CA LYS A 189 12.67 -12.58 -16.91
C LYS A 189 13.00 -13.72 -15.97
N SER A 190 12.02 -14.55 -15.60
CA SER A 190 12.19 -15.72 -14.73
C SER A 190 12.08 -17.07 -15.47
N ALA A 191 12.41 -17.10 -16.75
CA ALA A 191 12.56 -18.32 -17.53
C ALA A 191 13.97 -18.40 -18.11
#